data_85f269418426e20d374f043a5436d9d0
#
_entry.id   85f269418426e20d374f043a5436d9d0
#
_cell.length_a   1.000
_cell.length_b   1.000
_cell.length_c   1.000
_cell.angle_alpha   90.00
_cell.angle_beta   90.00
_cell.angle_gamma   90.00
#
_symmetry.space_group_name_H-M   'P 1'
#
loop_
_entity.id
_entity.type
_entity.pdbx_description
1 polymer ?
#
loop_
_entity_poly.entity_id
_entity_poly.type
_entity_poly.pdbx_seq_one_letter_code
_entity_poly.pdbx_strand_id
1 'polypeptide(L)'
;MNFDVIVLGSGPGGYVTAIRASQLGLKVAVVEKEHLGGICLNWGCIPTKALLKSAQVFEYINHAEDYGITVKDSNADFPAIIKRSRDVAEGMSSGIAYLLKKNKVEVINGFGKVKPGNKVSVTADGKSTDYSAKHIIIATGARSRELPNLPQDGKKVIGYREALSLSTAPKKMVIVGSGAIGVEFAYFYNAMGVDVTVVEFMPNIVPVEDIDVSKQLQRSFKKSGIKVMTKSSVEKVDTSGTGCKVLIKTKKGEETIECDVVLSAVGIAANIENIGLEEVGIKTDRGRILVDDYYNTNVNGYYAIGDVLPTQALAHVASAEGITCVEKIAGHNPEPIDYGNIPGCTYASPEIASVGMTEAAAKEAGYEIKVGKFPFTASGKASAAGHKDGFVKVIFDAKYGEWLGCHMIGYNVTEMIAEAVVARKLETTGHEVLKAIHPHPTMSEAVMEAVADAYDEVIHM
;
A
#
# COMPACT_ATOMS: atom_id res chain seq x y z
N MET A 1 -25.85 12.27 -22.43
CA MET A 1 -26.61 11.63 -21.35
C MET A 1 -26.34 12.35 -20.06
N ASN A 2 -27.38 12.56 -19.25
CA ASN A 2 -27.21 13.20 -17.95
C ASN A 2 -27.17 12.14 -16.85
N PHE A 3 -26.19 12.28 -15.96
CA PHE A 3 -26.00 11.45 -14.77
C PHE A 3 -26.20 12.31 -13.50
N ASP A 4 -26.44 11.67 -12.38
CA ASP A 4 -26.34 12.34 -11.09
C ASP A 4 -24.87 12.42 -10.69
N VAL A 5 -24.09 11.32 -10.89
CA VAL A 5 -22.67 11.26 -10.57
C VAL A 5 -21.87 10.68 -11.75
N ILE A 6 -20.75 11.33 -12.09
CA ILE A 6 -19.71 10.72 -12.95
C ILE A 6 -18.43 10.61 -12.12
N VAL A 7 -17.84 9.39 -12.07
CA VAL A 7 -16.56 9.13 -11.41
C VAL A 7 -15.46 8.95 -12.46
N LEU A 8 -14.38 9.72 -12.37
CA LEU A 8 -13.21 9.59 -13.25
C LEU A 8 -12.19 8.65 -12.63
N GLY A 9 -12.03 7.48 -13.23
CA GLY A 9 -11.18 6.40 -12.74
C GLY A 9 -11.97 5.32 -12.02
N SER A 10 -11.61 4.07 -12.24
CA SER A 10 -12.25 2.87 -11.70
C SER A 10 -11.39 2.11 -10.70
N GLY A 11 -10.37 2.74 -10.12
CA GLY A 11 -9.60 2.18 -9.01
C GLY A 11 -10.48 1.92 -7.78
N PRO A 12 -9.91 1.43 -6.65
CA PRO A 12 -10.67 1.13 -5.44
C PRO A 12 -11.57 2.27 -4.97
N GLY A 13 -11.08 3.50 -4.97
CA GLY A 13 -11.92 4.67 -4.69
C GLY A 13 -13.06 4.79 -5.70
N GLY A 14 -12.76 4.69 -7.01
CA GLY A 14 -13.74 4.97 -8.06
C GLY A 14 -14.87 3.95 -8.16
N TYR A 15 -14.56 2.64 -8.24
CA TYR A 15 -15.62 1.63 -8.39
C TYR A 15 -16.47 1.48 -7.12
N VAL A 16 -15.85 1.59 -5.93
CA VAL A 16 -16.59 1.54 -4.65
C VAL A 16 -17.55 2.71 -4.54
N THR A 17 -17.06 3.92 -4.83
CA THR A 17 -17.86 5.15 -4.88
C THR A 17 -19.05 5.02 -5.83
N ALA A 18 -18.80 4.54 -7.05
CA ALA A 18 -19.84 4.40 -8.07
C ALA A 18 -20.91 3.40 -7.67
N ILE A 19 -20.51 2.26 -7.10
CA ILE A 19 -21.45 1.24 -6.59
C ILE A 19 -22.25 1.81 -5.43
N ARG A 20 -21.61 2.46 -4.46
CA ARG A 20 -22.31 3.04 -3.32
C ARG A 20 -23.28 4.14 -3.75
N ALA A 21 -22.88 5.03 -4.64
CA ALA A 21 -23.78 6.04 -5.19
C ALA A 21 -25.01 5.44 -5.88
N SER A 22 -24.83 4.36 -6.65
CA SER A 22 -25.95 3.64 -7.26
C SER A 22 -26.88 2.99 -6.22
N GLN A 23 -26.33 2.40 -5.15
CA GLN A 23 -27.13 1.86 -4.04
C GLN A 23 -27.95 2.93 -3.31
N LEU A 24 -27.49 4.18 -3.33
CA LEU A 24 -28.20 5.34 -2.80
C LEU A 24 -29.23 5.92 -3.80
N GLY A 25 -29.48 5.24 -4.92
CA GLY A 25 -30.51 5.60 -5.89
C GLY A 25 -30.05 6.61 -6.96
N LEU A 26 -28.76 6.97 -7.01
CA LEU A 26 -28.23 7.91 -7.99
C LEU A 26 -27.95 7.20 -9.33
N LYS A 27 -28.10 7.94 -10.44
CA LYS A 27 -27.70 7.48 -11.78
C LYS A 27 -26.22 7.76 -12.00
N VAL A 28 -25.41 6.70 -12.14
CA VAL A 28 -23.95 6.77 -12.08
C VAL A 28 -23.27 6.28 -13.35
N ALA A 29 -22.20 6.97 -13.74
CA ALA A 29 -21.21 6.47 -14.71
C ALA A 29 -19.81 6.48 -14.12
N VAL A 30 -18.98 5.53 -14.58
CA VAL A 30 -17.53 5.49 -14.34
C VAL A 30 -16.80 5.66 -15.66
N VAL A 31 -15.84 6.56 -15.72
CA VAL A 31 -14.96 6.74 -16.87
C VAL A 31 -13.64 6.05 -16.60
N GLU A 32 -13.23 5.09 -17.44
CA GLU A 32 -11.96 4.36 -17.30
C GLU A 32 -11.20 4.35 -18.63
N LYS A 33 -9.92 4.63 -18.57
CA LYS A 33 -9.05 4.71 -19.76
C LYS A 33 -8.29 3.43 -20.06
N GLU A 34 -8.15 2.52 -19.09
CA GLU A 34 -7.28 1.34 -19.21
C GLU A 34 -8.03 0.07 -18.76
N HIS A 35 -7.96 -0.26 -17.47
CA HIS A 35 -8.54 -1.49 -16.93
C HIS A 35 -9.38 -1.19 -15.67
N LEU A 36 -10.55 -1.81 -15.60
CA LEU A 36 -11.40 -1.72 -14.41
C LEU A 36 -10.67 -2.24 -13.17
N GLY A 37 -10.84 -1.55 -12.03
CA GLY A 37 -10.14 -1.83 -10.80
C GLY A 37 -8.85 -1.04 -10.61
N GLY A 38 -8.42 -0.27 -11.63
CA GLY A 38 -7.28 0.63 -11.57
C GLY A 38 -5.95 -0.06 -11.25
N ILE A 39 -5.00 0.69 -10.71
CA ILE A 39 -3.66 0.19 -10.40
C ILE A 39 -3.69 -0.91 -9.35
N CYS A 40 -4.45 -0.76 -8.27
CA CYS A 40 -4.45 -1.73 -7.17
C CYS A 40 -4.75 -3.16 -7.65
N LEU A 41 -5.76 -3.36 -8.50
CA LEU A 41 -6.16 -4.68 -8.96
C LEU A 41 -5.31 -5.19 -10.12
N ASN A 42 -4.79 -4.29 -10.95
CA ASN A 42 -4.10 -4.67 -12.18
C ASN A 42 -2.56 -4.59 -12.09
N TRP A 43 -2.02 -3.61 -11.36
CA TRP A 43 -0.60 -3.28 -11.35
C TRP A 43 -0.04 -2.97 -9.95
N GLY A 44 -0.73 -3.35 -8.89
CA GLY A 44 -0.36 -3.01 -7.52
C GLY A 44 -0.70 -4.10 -6.52
N CYS A 45 -1.63 -3.80 -5.61
CA CYS A 45 -1.94 -4.61 -4.44
C CYS A 45 -2.11 -6.11 -4.76
N ILE A 46 -3.04 -6.44 -5.64
CA ILE A 46 -3.46 -7.83 -5.86
C ILE A 46 -2.40 -8.66 -6.60
N PRO A 47 -1.87 -8.22 -7.77
CA PRO A 47 -0.84 -9.01 -8.46
C PRO A 47 0.45 -9.10 -7.63
N THR A 48 0.84 -8.07 -6.88
CA THR A 48 1.99 -8.16 -5.98
C THR A 48 1.77 -9.23 -4.92
N LYS A 49 0.63 -9.24 -4.22
CA LYS A 49 0.33 -10.26 -3.19
C LYS A 49 0.27 -11.66 -3.79
N ALA A 50 -0.16 -11.81 -5.05
CA ALA A 50 -0.08 -13.09 -5.75
C ALA A 50 1.38 -13.55 -5.98
N LEU A 51 2.30 -12.62 -6.31
CA LEU A 51 3.73 -12.92 -6.41
C LEU A 51 4.33 -13.28 -5.05
N LEU A 52 4.05 -12.48 -4.00
CA LEU A 52 4.55 -12.71 -2.65
C LEU A 52 4.09 -14.07 -2.10
N LYS A 53 2.84 -14.48 -2.41
CA LYS A 53 2.36 -15.81 -2.03
C LYS A 53 3.11 -16.94 -2.75
N SER A 54 3.45 -16.75 -4.02
CA SER A 54 4.28 -17.72 -4.75
C SER A 54 5.70 -17.78 -4.16
N ALA A 55 6.29 -16.64 -3.78
CA ALA A 55 7.56 -16.56 -3.08
C ALA A 55 7.52 -17.34 -1.76
N GLN A 56 6.51 -17.07 -0.92
CA GLN A 56 6.32 -17.76 0.36
C GLN A 56 6.21 -19.29 0.20
N VAL A 57 5.43 -19.74 -0.80
CA VAL A 57 5.31 -21.18 -1.09
C VAL A 57 6.65 -21.77 -1.50
N PHE A 58 7.43 -21.07 -2.31
CA PHE A 58 8.74 -21.54 -2.73
C PHE A 58 9.75 -21.57 -1.57
N GLU A 59 9.71 -20.60 -0.65
CA GLU A 59 10.49 -20.63 0.59
C GLU A 59 10.12 -21.82 1.47
N TYR A 60 8.82 -22.15 1.66
CA TYR A 60 8.41 -23.35 2.39
C TYR A 60 8.93 -24.62 1.75
N ILE A 61 8.95 -24.71 0.42
CA ILE A 61 9.51 -25.86 -0.30
C ILE A 61 11.01 -25.96 -0.06
N ASN A 62 11.75 -24.84 -0.12
CA ASN A 62 13.20 -24.82 0.09
C ASN A 62 13.61 -25.06 1.56
N HIS A 63 12.70 -24.88 2.49
CA HIS A 63 12.88 -25.13 3.93
C HIS A 63 11.95 -26.23 4.45
N ALA A 64 11.52 -27.15 3.58
CA ALA A 64 10.56 -28.20 3.92
C ALA A 64 11.09 -29.14 5.02
N GLU A 65 12.41 -29.30 5.14
CA GLU A 65 13.06 -30.09 6.18
C GLU A 65 12.76 -29.58 7.59
N ASP A 66 12.57 -28.29 7.79
CA ASP A 66 12.19 -27.68 9.07
C ASP A 66 10.82 -28.20 9.56
N TYR A 67 10.02 -28.72 8.64
CA TYR A 67 8.68 -29.29 8.89
C TYR A 67 8.66 -30.82 8.78
N GLY A 68 9.84 -31.49 8.69
CA GLY A 68 9.96 -32.94 8.54
C GLY A 68 9.53 -33.44 7.15
N ILE A 69 9.53 -32.60 6.13
CA ILE A 69 9.12 -32.94 4.77
C ILE A 69 10.36 -32.96 3.86
N THR A 70 10.58 -34.08 3.15
CA THR A 70 11.67 -34.21 2.18
C THR A 70 11.18 -33.81 0.78
N VAL A 71 11.84 -32.82 0.18
CA VAL A 71 11.63 -32.40 -1.22
C VAL A 71 12.92 -32.72 -1.98
N LYS A 72 12.85 -33.52 -3.05
CA LYS A 72 14.05 -33.93 -3.78
C LYS A 72 14.57 -32.83 -4.72
N ASP A 73 13.66 -32.23 -5.52
CA ASP A 73 14.02 -31.23 -6.49
C ASP A 73 12.92 -30.15 -6.48
N SER A 74 13.31 -28.88 -6.33
CA SER A 74 12.40 -27.74 -6.43
C SER A 74 12.96 -26.72 -7.40
N ASN A 75 12.11 -26.21 -8.28
CA ASN A 75 12.46 -25.13 -9.20
C ASN A 75 11.30 -24.16 -9.31
N ALA A 76 11.60 -22.87 -9.27
CA ALA A 76 10.61 -21.82 -9.53
C ALA A 76 10.54 -21.54 -11.03
N ASP A 77 9.41 -21.84 -11.65
CA ASP A 77 9.10 -21.39 -13.02
C ASP A 77 8.68 -19.91 -12.96
N PHE A 78 9.64 -19.01 -13.10
CA PHE A 78 9.42 -17.56 -12.98
C PHE A 78 8.35 -17.05 -13.97
N PRO A 79 8.36 -17.40 -15.28
CA PRO A 79 7.28 -17.06 -16.20
C PRO A 79 5.90 -17.52 -15.74
N ALA A 80 5.77 -18.73 -15.21
CA ALA A 80 4.50 -19.25 -14.69
C ALA A 80 4.02 -18.47 -13.44
N ILE A 81 4.93 -18.08 -12.57
CA ILE A 81 4.64 -17.24 -11.39
C ILE A 81 4.11 -15.88 -11.83
N ILE A 82 4.78 -15.23 -12.78
CA ILE A 82 4.32 -13.97 -13.36
C ILE A 82 2.94 -14.13 -14.00
N LYS A 83 2.76 -15.16 -14.84
CA LYS A 83 1.46 -15.45 -15.47
C LYS A 83 0.36 -15.60 -14.43
N ARG A 84 0.58 -16.39 -13.37
CA ARG A 84 -0.39 -16.55 -12.28
C ARG A 84 -0.81 -15.21 -11.68
N SER A 85 0.13 -14.29 -11.45
CA SER A 85 -0.20 -12.96 -10.91
C SER A 85 -1.07 -12.14 -11.88
N ARG A 86 -0.83 -12.27 -13.18
CA ARG A 86 -1.64 -11.61 -14.21
C ARG A 86 -3.03 -12.22 -14.33
N ASP A 87 -3.16 -13.55 -14.28
CA ASP A 87 -4.44 -14.26 -14.30
C ASP A 87 -5.31 -13.85 -13.09
N VAL A 88 -4.70 -13.69 -11.90
CA VAL A 88 -5.40 -13.18 -10.70
C VAL A 88 -5.89 -11.75 -10.93
N ALA A 89 -5.06 -10.87 -11.48
CA ALA A 89 -5.44 -9.49 -11.78
C ALA A 89 -6.60 -9.40 -12.78
N GLU A 90 -6.57 -10.21 -13.85
CA GLU A 90 -7.62 -10.28 -14.86
C GLU A 90 -8.95 -10.77 -14.25
N GLY A 91 -8.89 -11.81 -13.42
CA GLY A 91 -10.06 -12.30 -12.69
C GLY A 91 -10.70 -11.23 -11.80
N MET A 92 -9.88 -10.44 -11.08
CA MET A 92 -10.36 -9.35 -10.25
C MET A 92 -10.98 -8.22 -11.08
N SER A 93 -10.36 -7.83 -12.21
CA SER A 93 -10.89 -6.80 -13.11
C SER A 93 -12.24 -7.23 -13.72
N SER A 94 -12.36 -8.50 -14.10
CA SER A 94 -13.62 -9.10 -14.57
C SER A 94 -14.71 -9.07 -13.49
N GLY A 95 -14.32 -9.33 -12.23
CA GLY A 95 -15.21 -9.21 -11.07
C GLY A 95 -15.73 -7.78 -10.88
N ILE A 96 -14.90 -6.76 -11.08
CA ILE A 96 -15.35 -5.36 -11.01
C ILE A 96 -16.34 -5.05 -12.15
N ALA A 97 -16.09 -5.52 -13.37
CA ALA A 97 -17.03 -5.36 -14.49
C ALA A 97 -18.42 -5.95 -14.14
N TYR A 98 -18.43 -7.14 -13.54
CA TYR A 98 -19.67 -7.77 -13.07
C TYR A 98 -20.37 -6.92 -11.99
N LEU A 99 -19.62 -6.44 -10.98
CA LEU A 99 -20.19 -5.63 -9.89
C LEU A 99 -20.77 -4.30 -10.38
N LEU A 100 -20.11 -3.61 -11.28
CA LEU A 100 -20.59 -2.37 -11.89
C LEU A 100 -21.89 -2.64 -12.68
N LYS A 101 -21.91 -3.70 -13.50
CA LYS A 101 -23.11 -4.10 -14.25
C LYS A 101 -24.27 -4.48 -13.31
N LYS A 102 -24.03 -5.27 -12.27
CA LYS A 102 -25.02 -5.67 -11.25
C LYS A 102 -25.65 -4.45 -10.59
N ASN A 103 -24.88 -3.43 -10.32
CA ASN A 103 -25.33 -2.18 -9.71
C ASN A 103 -25.76 -1.11 -10.72
N LYS A 104 -25.96 -1.47 -11.99
CA LYS A 104 -26.44 -0.58 -13.07
C LYS A 104 -25.57 0.68 -13.24
N VAL A 105 -24.29 0.60 -12.94
CA VAL A 105 -23.31 1.66 -13.20
C VAL A 105 -22.90 1.58 -14.67
N GLU A 106 -23.00 2.68 -15.39
CA GLU A 106 -22.55 2.77 -16.78
C GLU A 106 -21.02 2.91 -16.84
N VAL A 107 -20.35 2.08 -17.63
CA VAL A 107 -18.91 2.16 -17.86
C VAL A 107 -18.65 2.85 -19.18
N ILE A 108 -17.93 3.97 -19.14
CA ILE A 108 -17.55 4.76 -20.31
C ILE A 108 -16.03 4.61 -20.49
N ASN A 109 -15.64 3.90 -21.56
CA ASN A 109 -14.22 3.69 -21.85
C ASN A 109 -13.61 4.93 -22.53
N GLY A 110 -12.48 5.39 -22.03
CA GLY A 110 -11.72 6.51 -22.59
C GLY A 110 -11.07 7.41 -21.57
N PHE A 111 -10.29 8.37 -22.04
CA PHE A 111 -9.63 9.37 -21.20
C PHE A 111 -10.62 10.49 -20.85
N GLY A 112 -10.92 10.62 -19.56
CA GLY A 112 -11.83 11.64 -19.02
C GLY A 112 -11.12 12.97 -18.70
N LYS A 113 -11.69 14.07 -19.17
CA LYS A 113 -11.25 15.43 -18.85
C LYS A 113 -12.43 16.23 -18.31
N VAL A 114 -12.30 16.83 -17.13
CA VAL A 114 -13.31 17.73 -16.56
C VAL A 114 -13.37 19.03 -17.35
N LYS A 115 -14.57 19.59 -17.49
CA LYS A 115 -14.86 20.86 -18.17
C LYS A 115 -15.77 21.73 -17.31
N PRO A 116 -15.76 23.06 -17.49
CA PRO A 116 -16.71 23.96 -16.83
C PRO A 116 -18.17 23.55 -17.05
N GLY A 117 -19.03 23.84 -16.07
CA GLY A 117 -20.47 23.54 -16.14
C GLY A 117 -20.82 22.08 -15.87
N ASN A 118 -20.07 21.43 -14.98
CA ASN A 118 -20.28 20.04 -14.54
C ASN A 118 -20.34 19.06 -15.71
N LYS A 119 -19.33 19.13 -16.57
CA LYS A 119 -19.16 18.27 -17.75
C LYS A 119 -17.86 17.49 -17.69
N VAL A 120 -17.89 16.31 -18.32
CA VAL A 120 -16.72 15.47 -18.58
C VAL A 120 -16.65 15.21 -20.06
N SER A 121 -15.52 15.51 -20.68
CA SER A 121 -15.21 15.11 -22.05
C SER A 121 -14.46 13.79 -22.01
N VAL A 122 -14.97 12.76 -22.65
CA VAL A 122 -14.31 11.45 -22.76
C VAL A 122 -13.79 11.25 -24.15
N THR A 123 -12.48 11.04 -24.26
CA THR A 123 -11.82 10.76 -25.55
C THR A 123 -11.50 9.28 -25.67
N ALA A 124 -12.06 8.64 -26.69
CA ALA A 124 -11.79 7.26 -27.08
C ALA A 124 -11.60 7.19 -28.60
N ASP A 125 -10.61 6.47 -29.07
CA ASP A 125 -10.29 6.27 -30.51
C ASP A 125 -10.24 7.60 -31.31
N GLY A 126 -9.68 8.63 -30.69
CA GLY A 126 -9.53 9.98 -31.29
C GLY A 126 -10.83 10.79 -31.36
N LYS A 127 -11.94 10.29 -30.84
CA LYS A 127 -13.22 11.02 -30.78
C LYS A 127 -13.54 11.40 -29.35
N SER A 128 -14.01 12.64 -29.16
CA SER A 128 -14.42 13.15 -27.84
C SER A 128 -15.94 13.27 -27.77
N THR A 129 -16.51 12.79 -26.66
CA THR A 129 -17.94 12.90 -26.34
C THR A 129 -18.09 13.58 -24.98
N ASP A 130 -18.97 14.56 -24.90
CA ASP A 130 -19.24 15.27 -23.66
C ASP A 130 -20.44 14.63 -22.92
N TYR A 131 -20.25 14.44 -21.63
CA TYR A 131 -21.25 13.97 -20.68
C TYR A 131 -21.45 15.02 -19.60
N SER A 132 -22.66 15.09 -19.04
CA SER A 132 -22.97 16.00 -17.94
C SER A 132 -23.44 15.24 -16.70
N ALA A 133 -23.09 15.74 -15.53
CA ALA A 133 -23.56 15.21 -14.26
C ALA A 133 -23.80 16.35 -13.26
N LYS A 134 -24.59 16.10 -12.22
CA LYS A 134 -24.72 17.03 -11.09
C LYS A 134 -23.42 17.09 -10.26
N HIS A 135 -22.77 15.93 -10.12
CA HIS A 135 -21.57 15.74 -9.33
C HIS A 135 -20.50 14.98 -10.13
N ILE A 136 -19.27 15.47 -10.11
CA ILE A 136 -18.11 14.85 -10.77
C ILE A 136 -17.06 14.54 -9.72
N ILE A 137 -16.66 13.27 -9.60
CA ILE A 137 -15.69 12.79 -8.61
C ILE A 137 -14.41 12.37 -9.33
N ILE A 138 -13.30 13.04 -8.99
CA ILE A 138 -11.99 12.79 -9.55
C ILE A 138 -11.30 11.71 -8.71
N ALA A 139 -11.10 10.53 -9.29
CA ALA A 139 -10.49 9.35 -8.68
C ALA A 139 -9.41 8.75 -9.60
N THR A 140 -8.64 9.60 -10.26
CA THR A 140 -7.69 9.24 -11.32
C THR A 140 -6.41 8.56 -10.80
N GLY A 141 -6.24 8.47 -9.48
CA GLY A 141 -5.17 7.72 -8.84
C GLY A 141 -3.78 8.32 -9.04
N ALA A 142 -2.76 7.47 -8.96
CA ALA A 142 -1.37 7.87 -9.05
C ALA A 142 -0.57 6.93 -9.97
N ARG A 143 0.69 7.30 -10.24
CA ARG A 143 1.68 6.52 -11.00
C ARG A 143 3.02 6.52 -10.30
N SER A 144 3.97 5.71 -10.75
CA SER A 144 5.36 5.78 -10.29
C SER A 144 5.91 7.19 -10.44
N ARG A 145 6.56 7.68 -9.39
CA ARG A 145 7.28 8.95 -9.45
C ARG A 145 8.60 8.74 -10.17
N GLU A 146 8.94 9.65 -11.07
CA GLU A 146 10.24 9.70 -11.70
C GLU A 146 11.13 10.76 -11.04
N LEU A 147 12.42 10.46 -10.94
CA LEU A 147 13.45 11.42 -10.53
C LEU A 147 14.33 11.77 -11.73
N PRO A 148 14.82 13.02 -11.85
CA PRO A 148 15.64 13.44 -12.98
C PRO A 148 16.92 12.62 -13.15
N ASN A 149 17.49 12.12 -12.05
CA ASN A 149 18.70 11.29 -12.04
C ASN A 149 18.41 9.78 -12.12
N LEU A 150 17.12 9.40 -12.20
CA LEU A 150 16.65 8.00 -12.29
C LEU A 150 15.48 7.90 -13.29
N PRO A 151 15.66 8.31 -14.56
CA PRO A 151 14.61 8.22 -15.57
C PRO A 151 14.32 6.76 -15.90
N GLN A 152 13.04 6.40 -15.95
CA GLN A 152 12.60 5.04 -16.27
C GLN A 152 12.58 4.86 -17.80
N ASP A 153 13.26 3.83 -18.31
CA ASP A 153 13.27 3.45 -19.72
C ASP A 153 12.36 2.24 -20.03
N GLY A 154 11.74 1.68 -18.99
CA GLY A 154 10.86 0.51 -19.07
C GLY A 154 11.56 -0.81 -19.41
N LYS A 155 12.91 -0.84 -19.38
CA LYS A 155 13.72 -2.03 -19.73
C LYS A 155 14.79 -2.32 -18.69
N LYS A 156 15.67 -1.37 -18.41
CA LYS A 156 16.79 -1.47 -17.46
C LYS A 156 16.53 -0.68 -16.19
N VAL A 157 15.94 0.50 -16.31
CA VAL A 157 15.41 1.27 -15.20
C VAL A 157 13.89 1.18 -15.28
N ILE A 158 13.30 0.42 -14.37
CA ILE A 158 11.88 0.03 -14.43
C ILE A 158 11.09 0.57 -13.24
N GLY A 159 9.78 0.66 -13.42
CA GLY A 159 8.82 0.89 -12.37
C GLY A 159 8.15 -0.41 -11.90
N TYR A 160 7.12 -0.27 -11.06
CA TYR A 160 6.38 -1.41 -10.52
C TYR A 160 5.64 -2.21 -11.61
N ARG A 161 5.19 -1.58 -12.70
CA ARG A 161 4.45 -2.27 -13.78
C ARG A 161 5.35 -3.28 -14.49
N GLU A 162 6.52 -2.87 -14.87
CA GLU A 162 7.50 -3.73 -15.51
C GLU A 162 7.99 -4.81 -14.54
N ALA A 163 8.22 -4.46 -13.27
CA ALA A 163 8.62 -5.41 -12.24
C ALA A 163 7.58 -6.52 -12.02
N LEU A 164 6.28 -6.24 -12.21
CA LEU A 164 5.20 -7.23 -12.17
C LEU A 164 5.07 -8.09 -13.44
N SER A 165 5.85 -7.80 -14.48
CA SER A 165 5.68 -8.41 -15.80
C SER A 165 6.98 -8.79 -16.50
N LEU A 166 8.13 -8.82 -15.79
CA LEU A 166 9.38 -9.32 -16.35
C LEU A 166 9.22 -10.76 -16.84
N SER A 167 9.69 -11.04 -18.04
CA SER A 167 9.65 -12.40 -18.62
C SER A 167 10.68 -13.35 -18.02
N THR A 168 11.76 -12.80 -17.44
CA THR A 168 12.85 -13.55 -16.82
C THR A 168 13.32 -12.84 -15.56
N ALA A 169 13.67 -13.60 -14.53
CA ALA A 169 14.28 -13.04 -13.33
C ALA A 169 15.70 -12.52 -13.68
N PRO A 170 16.04 -11.28 -13.29
CA PRO A 170 17.41 -10.79 -13.41
C PRO A 170 18.33 -11.56 -12.44
N LYS A 171 19.64 -11.56 -12.66
CA LYS A 171 20.59 -12.13 -11.68
C LYS A 171 20.84 -11.17 -10.54
N LYS A 172 20.91 -9.87 -10.85
CA LYS A 172 21.14 -8.80 -9.85
C LYS A 172 20.18 -7.65 -10.07
N MET A 173 19.61 -7.14 -8.99
CA MET A 173 18.69 -6.00 -9.00
C MET A 173 19.07 -4.98 -7.93
N VAL A 174 19.10 -3.71 -8.33
CA VAL A 174 19.17 -2.59 -7.39
C VAL A 174 17.76 -2.00 -7.27
N ILE A 175 17.25 -1.89 -6.05
CA ILE A 175 15.95 -1.26 -5.74
C ILE A 175 16.21 0.07 -5.07
N VAL A 176 15.72 1.16 -5.66
CA VAL A 176 15.88 2.52 -5.13
C VAL A 176 14.61 2.93 -4.42
N GLY A 177 14.72 3.15 -3.11
CA GLY A 177 13.59 3.38 -2.19
C GLY A 177 13.18 2.13 -1.44
N SER A 178 12.92 2.30 -0.15
CA SER A 178 12.57 1.22 0.80
C SER A 178 11.19 1.39 1.43
N GLY A 179 10.27 2.11 0.78
CA GLY A 179 8.85 2.09 1.13
C GLY A 179 8.23 0.71 0.86
N ALA A 180 6.94 0.54 1.13
CA ALA A 180 6.23 -0.74 0.98
C ALA A 180 6.51 -1.41 -0.38
N ILE A 181 6.43 -0.66 -1.48
CA ILE A 181 6.71 -1.18 -2.83
C ILE A 181 8.13 -1.76 -2.92
N GLY A 182 9.13 -0.99 -2.49
CA GLY A 182 10.54 -1.39 -2.59
C GLY A 182 10.85 -2.65 -1.78
N VAL A 183 10.38 -2.74 -0.53
CA VAL A 183 10.66 -3.89 0.33
C VAL A 183 9.87 -5.14 -0.06
N GLU A 184 8.65 -5.00 -0.57
CA GLU A 184 7.87 -6.13 -1.10
C GLU A 184 8.53 -6.74 -2.33
N PHE A 185 8.99 -5.92 -3.29
CA PHE A 185 9.75 -6.43 -4.44
C PHE A 185 11.12 -6.96 -4.04
N ALA A 186 11.80 -6.35 -3.04
CA ALA A 186 13.05 -6.87 -2.53
C ALA A 186 12.89 -8.30 -2.01
N TYR A 187 11.84 -8.54 -1.23
CA TYR A 187 11.50 -9.87 -0.74
C TYR A 187 11.18 -10.83 -1.90
N PHE A 188 10.29 -10.44 -2.82
CA PHE A 188 9.89 -11.30 -3.94
C PHE A 188 11.09 -11.75 -4.78
N TYR A 189 11.90 -10.79 -5.27
CA TYR A 189 13.01 -11.10 -6.14
C TYR A 189 14.12 -11.89 -5.43
N ASN A 190 14.38 -11.57 -4.16
CA ASN A 190 15.34 -12.34 -3.37
C ASN A 190 14.90 -13.79 -3.19
N ALA A 191 13.63 -14.05 -2.86
CA ALA A 191 13.07 -15.39 -2.77
C ALA A 191 13.15 -16.16 -4.11
N MET A 192 13.16 -15.46 -5.24
CA MET A 192 13.38 -16.04 -6.58
C MET A 192 14.87 -16.18 -6.94
N GLY A 193 15.80 -16.00 -6.00
CA GLY A 193 17.24 -16.20 -6.18
C GLY A 193 17.99 -15.01 -6.79
N VAL A 194 17.38 -13.82 -6.86
CA VAL A 194 18.02 -12.59 -7.35
C VAL A 194 18.89 -11.97 -6.25
N ASP A 195 20.11 -11.56 -6.58
CA ASP A 195 20.99 -10.76 -5.70
C ASP A 195 20.42 -9.31 -5.62
N VAL A 196 19.78 -8.99 -4.49
CA VAL A 196 19.06 -7.73 -4.30
C VAL A 196 19.83 -6.77 -3.41
N THR A 197 19.99 -5.54 -3.88
CA THR A 197 20.49 -4.41 -3.08
C THR A 197 19.42 -3.31 -3.02
N VAL A 198 18.98 -2.95 -1.81
CA VAL A 198 18.07 -1.82 -1.55
C VAL A 198 18.88 -0.59 -1.20
N VAL A 199 18.67 0.52 -1.91
CA VAL A 199 19.29 1.83 -1.66
C VAL A 199 18.24 2.78 -1.12
N GLU A 200 18.47 3.31 0.09
CA GLU A 200 17.53 4.19 0.78
C GLU A 200 18.22 5.49 1.20
N PHE A 201 17.63 6.62 0.83
CA PHE A 201 18.10 7.95 1.19
C PHE A 201 17.95 8.24 2.69
N MET A 202 16.84 7.78 3.27
CA MET A 202 16.54 7.97 4.70
C MET A 202 17.48 7.14 5.59
N PRO A 203 17.57 7.48 6.89
CA PRO A 203 18.43 6.74 7.83
C PRO A 203 17.99 5.31 8.12
N ASN A 204 16.73 4.99 7.85
CA ASN A 204 16.13 3.67 8.10
C ASN A 204 15.30 3.23 6.90
N ILE A 205 15.17 1.93 6.69
CA ILE A 205 14.19 1.38 5.73
C ILE A 205 12.78 1.52 6.30
N VAL A 206 11.76 1.44 5.45
CA VAL A 206 10.36 1.69 5.80
C VAL A 206 10.23 2.92 6.73
N PRO A 207 10.66 4.11 6.28
CA PRO A 207 10.94 5.25 7.15
C PRO A 207 9.71 5.86 7.84
N VAL A 208 8.50 5.45 7.44
CA VAL A 208 7.24 5.87 8.06
C VAL A 208 6.84 5.00 9.26
N GLU A 209 7.48 3.84 9.42
CA GLU A 209 7.19 2.89 10.49
C GLU A 209 7.91 3.25 11.80
N ASP A 210 7.46 2.65 12.90
CA ASP A 210 8.19 2.74 14.17
C ASP A 210 9.63 2.22 14.00
N ILE A 211 10.55 2.88 14.68
CA ILE A 211 12.00 2.60 14.53
C ILE A 211 12.38 1.15 14.87
N ASP A 212 11.65 0.51 15.79
CA ASP A 212 11.92 -0.88 16.15
C ASP A 212 11.51 -1.82 15.02
N VAL A 213 10.39 -1.52 14.33
CA VAL A 213 9.94 -2.23 13.13
C VAL A 213 10.98 -2.11 12.02
N SER A 214 11.46 -0.90 11.73
CA SER A 214 12.51 -0.65 10.73
C SER A 214 13.78 -1.45 11.02
N LYS A 215 14.24 -1.42 12.26
CA LYS A 215 15.43 -2.18 12.70
C LYS A 215 15.24 -3.68 12.56
N GLN A 216 14.05 -4.19 12.89
CA GLN A 216 13.76 -5.63 12.79
C GLN A 216 13.73 -6.06 11.33
N LEU A 217 13.03 -5.34 10.45
CA LEU A 217 13.01 -5.65 9.01
C LEU A 217 14.43 -5.65 8.42
N GLN A 218 15.27 -4.68 8.79
CA GLN A 218 16.65 -4.61 8.30
C GLN A 218 17.49 -5.82 8.76
N ARG A 219 17.27 -6.32 9.98
CA ARG A 219 17.92 -7.56 10.46
C ARG A 219 17.45 -8.78 9.66
N SER A 220 16.15 -8.90 9.43
CA SER A 220 15.56 -10.00 8.67
C SER A 220 16.05 -10.00 7.22
N PHE A 221 16.09 -8.85 6.57
CA PHE A 221 16.63 -8.71 5.21
C PHE A 221 18.11 -9.11 5.14
N LYS A 222 18.93 -8.65 6.10
CA LYS A 222 20.33 -9.07 6.16
C LYS A 222 20.48 -10.58 6.32
N LYS A 223 19.64 -11.21 7.14
CA LYS A 223 19.62 -12.66 7.33
C LYS A 223 19.25 -13.42 6.06
N SER A 224 18.33 -12.86 5.26
CA SER A 224 17.92 -13.41 3.96
C SER A 224 18.89 -13.07 2.81
N GLY A 225 19.99 -12.34 3.07
CA GLY A 225 20.99 -12.00 2.06
C GLY A 225 20.69 -10.72 1.28
N ILE A 226 19.60 -10.01 1.58
CA ILE A 226 19.29 -8.72 0.96
C ILE A 226 20.24 -7.65 1.51
N LYS A 227 20.98 -6.98 0.63
CA LYS A 227 21.81 -5.84 0.98
C LYS A 227 20.94 -4.59 1.19
N VAL A 228 21.21 -3.84 2.26
CA VAL A 228 20.51 -2.59 2.56
C VAL A 228 21.52 -1.47 2.76
N MET A 229 21.41 -0.40 1.97
CA MET A 229 22.26 0.79 2.02
C MET A 229 21.39 2.00 2.40
N THR A 230 21.33 2.31 3.68
CA THR A 230 20.63 3.51 4.18
C THR A 230 21.55 4.75 4.14
N LYS A 231 20.95 5.96 4.19
CA LYS A 231 21.66 7.23 4.06
C LYS A 231 22.50 7.29 2.80
N SER A 232 21.96 6.74 1.72
CA SER A 232 22.63 6.57 0.43
C SER A 232 21.73 7.05 -0.68
N SER A 233 22.26 7.82 -1.63
CA SER A 233 21.53 8.35 -2.78
C SER A 233 22.08 7.79 -4.08
N VAL A 234 21.19 7.47 -5.01
CA VAL A 234 21.60 7.18 -6.39
C VAL A 234 21.84 8.50 -7.11
N GLU A 235 23.05 8.71 -7.57
CA GLU A 235 23.44 9.93 -8.29
C GLU A 235 23.22 9.78 -9.80
N LYS A 236 23.49 8.59 -10.35
CA LYS A 236 23.36 8.29 -11.77
C LYS A 236 23.21 6.81 -12.01
N VAL A 237 22.45 6.46 -13.06
CA VAL A 237 22.41 5.12 -13.63
C VAL A 237 22.88 5.18 -15.08
N ASP A 238 23.96 4.47 -15.39
CA ASP A 238 24.45 4.29 -16.75
C ASP A 238 23.91 2.97 -17.32
N THR A 239 23.11 3.07 -18.37
CA THR A 239 22.45 1.95 -19.07
C THR A 239 23.07 1.65 -20.45
N SER A 240 24.21 2.23 -20.79
CA SER A 240 24.85 2.09 -22.09
C SER A 240 25.43 0.70 -22.37
N GLY A 241 25.78 -0.06 -21.31
CA GLY A 241 26.29 -1.43 -21.40
C GLY A 241 25.20 -2.50 -21.54
N THR A 242 25.52 -3.77 -21.30
CA THR A 242 24.55 -4.88 -21.27
C THR A 242 23.63 -4.83 -20.05
N GLY A 243 24.11 -4.33 -18.91
CA GLY A 243 23.35 -4.07 -17.66
C GLY A 243 23.37 -2.59 -17.30
N CYS A 244 23.28 -2.35 -16.00
CA CYS A 244 23.31 -1.02 -15.38
C CYS A 244 24.56 -0.84 -14.52
N LYS A 245 25.12 0.37 -14.50
CA LYS A 245 26.09 0.81 -13.50
C LYS A 245 25.45 1.92 -12.66
N VAL A 246 25.21 1.62 -11.39
CA VAL A 246 24.53 2.53 -10.47
C VAL A 246 25.56 3.21 -9.59
N LEU A 247 25.75 4.52 -9.78
CA LEU A 247 26.62 5.34 -8.93
C LEU A 247 25.83 5.76 -7.69
N ILE A 248 26.31 5.34 -6.52
CA ILE A 248 25.68 5.57 -5.23
C ILE A 248 26.60 6.41 -4.37
N LYS A 249 26.07 7.51 -3.84
CA LYS A 249 26.75 8.33 -2.83
C LYS A 249 26.39 7.85 -1.45
N THR A 250 27.39 7.52 -0.67
CA THR A 250 27.28 7.08 0.72
C THR A 250 28.01 8.03 1.66
N LYS A 251 27.89 7.85 2.96
CA LYS A 251 28.68 8.60 3.93
C LYS A 251 30.20 8.38 3.82
N LYS A 252 30.62 7.24 3.22
CA LYS A 252 32.03 6.86 3.06
C LYS A 252 32.63 7.29 1.72
N GLY A 253 31.85 7.88 0.85
CA GLY A 253 32.22 8.24 -0.53
C GLY A 253 31.29 7.62 -1.56
N GLU A 254 31.73 7.62 -2.81
CA GLU A 254 30.99 7.05 -3.94
C GLU A 254 31.29 5.56 -4.11
N GLU A 255 30.27 4.79 -4.43
CA GLU A 255 30.33 3.37 -4.73
C GLU A 255 29.56 3.10 -6.02
N THR A 256 30.09 2.25 -6.91
CA THR A 256 29.38 1.81 -8.12
C THR A 256 28.95 0.35 -7.98
N ILE A 257 27.67 0.07 -8.19
CA ILE A 257 27.11 -1.28 -8.22
C ILE A 257 26.72 -1.61 -9.66
N GLU A 258 27.16 -2.78 -10.16
CA GLU A 258 26.72 -3.34 -11.42
C GLU A 258 25.54 -4.29 -11.18
N CYS A 259 24.46 -4.14 -11.98
CA CYS A 259 23.27 -4.97 -11.93
C CYS A 259 22.63 -5.11 -13.31
N ASP A 260 21.67 -6.03 -13.43
CA ASP A 260 20.93 -6.21 -14.69
C ASP A 260 19.80 -5.19 -14.82
N VAL A 261 19.12 -4.90 -13.71
CA VAL A 261 17.91 -4.06 -13.63
C VAL A 261 17.95 -3.17 -12.40
N VAL A 262 17.47 -1.94 -12.54
CA VAL A 262 17.21 -1.00 -11.46
C VAL A 262 15.71 -0.81 -11.33
N LEU A 263 15.13 -1.08 -10.15
CA LEU A 263 13.74 -0.78 -9.84
C LEU A 263 13.64 0.56 -9.11
N SER A 264 12.91 1.51 -9.70
CA SER A 264 12.59 2.78 -9.07
C SER A 264 11.32 2.65 -8.21
N ALA A 265 11.49 2.72 -6.90
CA ALA A 265 10.41 2.66 -5.88
C ALA A 265 10.40 3.92 -4.99
N VAL A 266 10.66 5.09 -5.59
CA VAL A 266 10.88 6.39 -4.91
C VAL A 266 9.58 7.17 -4.62
N GLY A 267 8.46 6.48 -4.59
CA GLY A 267 7.15 7.05 -4.32
C GLY A 267 6.26 7.18 -5.55
N ILE A 268 5.17 7.90 -5.39
CA ILE A 268 4.12 8.06 -6.40
C ILE A 268 3.86 9.53 -6.72
N ALA A 269 3.31 9.80 -7.89
CA ALA A 269 2.82 11.09 -8.34
C ALA A 269 1.34 10.97 -8.75
N ALA A 270 0.50 11.91 -8.32
CA ALA A 270 -0.92 11.90 -8.66
C ALA A 270 -1.14 12.12 -10.17
N ASN A 271 -2.17 11.50 -10.72
CA ASN A 271 -2.57 11.65 -12.11
C ASN A 271 -3.54 12.83 -12.27
N ILE A 272 -3.02 14.03 -12.20
CA ILE A 272 -3.81 15.26 -12.26
C ILE A 272 -3.50 16.13 -13.49
N GLU A 273 -2.50 15.79 -14.27
CA GLU A 273 -2.13 16.55 -15.47
C GLU A 273 -3.11 16.26 -16.62
N ASN A 274 -3.41 17.30 -17.39
CA ASN A 274 -4.25 17.26 -18.62
C ASN A 274 -5.70 16.78 -18.41
N ILE A 275 -6.16 16.68 -17.16
CA ILE A 275 -7.55 16.29 -16.85
C ILE A 275 -8.49 17.48 -16.71
N GLY A 276 -8.03 18.73 -16.97
CA GLY A 276 -8.87 19.94 -17.06
C GLY A 276 -9.05 20.69 -15.74
N LEU A 277 -8.22 20.44 -14.72
CA LEU A 277 -8.36 21.11 -13.41
C LEU A 277 -8.25 22.63 -13.50
N GLU A 278 -7.27 23.13 -14.26
CA GLU A 278 -7.02 24.54 -14.45
C GLU A 278 -8.19 25.22 -15.18
N GLU A 279 -8.78 24.55 -16.17
CA GLU A 279 -9.91 25.08 -16.96
C GLU A 279 -11.17 25.25 -16.09
N VAL A 280 -11.33 24.38 -15.08
CA VAL A 280 -12.45 24.40 -14.12
C VAL A 280 -12.11 25.32 -12.93
N GLY A 281 -10.85 25.62 -12.68
CA GLY A 281 -10.39 26.42 -11.54
C GLY A 281 -10.27 25.63 -10.24
N ILE A 282 -10.04 24.29 -10.33
CA ILE A 282 -9.81 23.42 -9.17
C ILE A 282 -8.41 23.68 -8.62
N LYS A 283 -8.31 23.98 -7.32
CA LYS A 283 -7.05 24.27 -6.64
C LYS A 283 -6.26 23.02 -6.34
N THR A 284 -4.95 23.12 -6.55
CA THR A 284 -3.98 22.08 -6.19
C THR A 284 -2.85 22.66 -5.36
N ASP A 285 -2.25 21.84 -4.49
CA ASP A 285 -1.02 22.14 -3.78
C ASP A 285 -0.05 20.96 -3.90
N ARG A 286 1.22 21.24 -4.24
CA ARG A 286 2.29 20.24 -4.38
C ARG A 286 1.88 19.01 -5.19
N GLY A 287 1.12 19.22 -6.27
CA GLY A 287 0.66 18.15 -7.15
C GLY A 287 -0.48 17.29 -6.56
N ARG A 288 -1.26 17.82 -5.62
CA ARG A 288 -2.43 17.17 -5.02
C ARG A 288 -3.64 18.10 -5.07
N ILE A 289 -4.84 17.55 -5.21
CA ILE A 289 -6.10 18.31 -5.20
C ILE A 289 -6.47 18.64 -3.76
N LEU A 290 -6.88 19.87 -3.50
CA LEU A 290 -7.33 20.30 -2.17
C LEU A 290 -8.85 20.09 -2.05
N VAL A 291 -9.26 19.48 -0.95
CA VAL A 291 -10.66 19.21 -0.61
C VAL A 291 -10.95 19.50 0.86
N ASP A 292 -12.23 19.60 1.20
CA ASP A 292 -12.71 19.61 2.59
C ASP A 292 -12.91 18.18 3.16
N ASP A 293 -13.43 18.07 4.39
CA ASP A 293 -13.67 16.81 5.10
C ASP A 293 -14.68 15.88 4.41
N TYR A 294 -15.44 16.38 3.43
CA TYR A 294 -16.40 15.63 2.62
C TYR A 294 -16.02 15.58 1.15
N TYR A 295 -14.73 15.86 0.87
CA TYR A 295 -14.10 15.72 -0.46
C TYR A 295 -14.59 16.73 -1.49
N ASN A 296 -15.27 17.83 -1.09
CA ASN A 296 -15.58 18.93 -1.99
C ASN A 296 -14.30 19.67 -2.37
N THR A 297 -14.13 19.94 -3.66
CA THR A 297 -13.12 20.91 -4.11
C THR A 297 -13.62 22.34 -3.87
N ASN A 298 -12.78 23.31 -4.19
CA ASN A 298 -13.20 24.71 -4.17
C ASN A 298 -14.24 25.09 -5.25
N VAL A 299 -14.59 24.16 -6.15
CA VAL A 299 -15.56 24.38 -7.24
C VAL A 299 -16.78 23.49 -7.00
N ASN A 300 -17.95 24.12 -6.88
CA ASN A 300 -19.19 23.40 -6.61
C ASN A 300 -19.51 22.33 -7.67
N GLY A 301 -19.87 21.14 -7.20
CA GLY A 301 -20.18 19.98 -8.04
C GLY A 301 -18.96 19.16 -8.46
N TYR A 302 -17.74 19.53 -8.02
CA TYR A 302 -16.51 18.76 -8.26
C TYR A 302 -15.91 18.29 -6.94
N TYR A 303 -15.57 17.03 -6.89
CA TYR A 303 -15.03 16.32 -5.74
C TYR A 303 -13.75 15.59 -6.14
N ALA A 304 -12.91 15.21 -5.16
CA ALA A 304 -11.75 14.37 -5.42
C ALA A 304 -11.52 13.40 -4.26
N ILE A 305 -11.05 12.18 -4.56
CA ILE A 305 -10.79 11.11 -3.60
C ILE A 305 -9.56 10.28 -3.99
N GLY A 306 -8.98 9.60 -3.01
CA GLY A 306 -7.87 8.67 -3.20
C GLY A 306 -6.54 9.35 -3.50
N ASP A 307 -5.68 8.67 -4.25
CA ASP A 307 -4.28 9.04 -4.45
C ASP A 307 -4.04 10.41 -5.10
N VAL A 308 -5.08 11.12 -5.51
CA VAL A 308 -4.97 12.51 -5.97
C VAL A 308 -4.97 13.52 -4.82
N LEU A 309 -5.30 13.08 -3.60
CA LEU A 309 -5.34 13.88 -2.37
C LEU A 309 -4.02 13.84 -1.60
N PRO A 310 -3.77 14.78 -0.68
CA PRO A 310 -2.62 14.74 0.22
C PRO A 310 -2.77 13.75 1.39
N THR A 311 -3.69 12.81 1.31
CA THR A 311 -3.96 11.77 2.31
C THR A 311 -3.11 10.52 2.07
N GLN A 312 -3.25 9.48 2.91
CA GLN A 312 -2.56 8.22 2.73
C GLN A 312 -3.03 7.54 1.44
N ALA A 313 -2.10 7.30 0.51
CA ALA A 313 -2.37 6.65 -0.77
C ALA A 313 -2.55 5.14 -0.60
N LEU A 314 -3.70 4.75 -0.06
CA LEU A 314 -4.07 3.37 0.26
C LEU A 314 -5.46 3.05 -0.32
N ALA A 315 -5.62 1.83 -0.82
CA ALA A 315 -6.87 1.41 -1.48
C ALA A 315 -8.10 1.50 -0.55
N HIS A 316 -7.95 1.10 0.71
CA HIS A 316 -9.02 1.16 1.71
C HIS A 316 -9.35 2.60 2.13
N VAL A 317 -8.37 3.50 2.13
CA VAL A 317 -8.59 4.93 2.35
C VAL A 317 -9.42 5.52 1.22
N ALA A 318 -8.98 5.32 -0.03
CA ALA A 318 -9.70 5.79 -1.21
C ALA A 318 -11.16 5.27 -1.25
N SER A 319 -11.38 4.01 -0.85
CA SER A 319 -12.72 3.42 -0.77
C SER A 319 -13.58 4.09 0.32
N ALA A 320 -13.03 4.32 1.50
CA ALA A 320 -13.74 4.98 2.59
C ALA A 320 -14.05 6.45 2.26
N GLU A 321 -13.08 7.18 1.69
CA GLU A 321 -13.28 8.55 1.19
C GLU A 321 -14.43 8.62 0.19
N GLY A 322 -14.46 7.67 -0.75
CA GLY A 322 -15.52 7.59 -1.76
C GLY A 322 -16.91 7.33 -1.18
N ILE A 323 -17.02 6.43 -0.20
CA ILE A 323 -18.28 6.15 0.50
C ILE A 323 -18.75 7.41 1.24
N THR A 324 -17.90 8.02 2.04
CA THR A 324 -18.20 9.26 2.78
C THR A 324 -18.64 10.38 1.84
N CYS A 325 -17.94 10.57 0.72
CA CYS A 325 -18.25 11.56 -0.30
C CYS A 325 -19.67 11.38 -0.86
N VAL A 326 -20.02 10.19 -1.36
CA VAL A 326 -21.33 9.98 -1.99
C VAL A 326 -22.47 9.88 -1.00
N GLU A 327 -22.25 9.46 0.22
CA GLU A 327 -23.24 9.53 1.29
C GLU A 327 -23.59 10.98 1.62
N LYS A 328 -22.59 11.87 1.66
CA LYS A 328 -22.83 13.31 1.84
C LYS A 328 -23.57 13.91 0.65
N ILE A 329 -23.20 13.56 -0.58
CA ILE A 329 -23.90 13.97 -1.81
C ILE A 329 -25.38 13.53 -1.79
N ALA A 330 -25.66 12.33 -1.28
CA ALA A 330 -27.02 11.79 -1.18
C ALA A 330 -27.85 12.38 -0.02
N GLY A 331 -27.28 13.31 0.75
CA GLY A 331 -27.98 14.01 1.84
C GLY A 331 -27.89 13.28 3.19
N HIS A 332 -27.05 12.26 3.33
CA HIS A 332 -26.72 11.66 4.62
C HIS A 332 -25.75 12.54 5.41
N ASN A 333 -25.53 12.20 6.66
CA ASN A 333 -24.57 12.90 7.53
C ASN A 333 -23.50 11.92 8.04
N PRO A 334 -22.59 11.43 7.15
CA PRO A 334 -21.51 10.54 7.56
C PRO A 334 -20.52 11.27 8.49
N GLU A 335 -19.88 10.52 9.37
CA GLU A 335 -18.73 11.02 10.12
C GLU A 335 -17.55 11.24 9.17
N PRO A 336 -16.75 12.31 9.33
CA PRO A 336 -15.48 12.47 8.66
C PRO A 336 -14.54 11.30 8.98
N ILE A 337 -13.64 10.98 8.05
CA ILE A 337 -12.65 9.91 8.28
C ILE A 337 -11.63 10.37 9.33
N ASP A 338 -11.41 9.54 10.33
CA ASP A 338 -10.29 9.68 11.24
C ASP A 338 -9.00 9.12 10.60
N TYR A 339 -8.21 10.02 10.03
CA TYR A 339 -6.91 9.68 9.43
C TYR A 339 -5.85 9.26 10.45
N GLY A 340 -6.07 9.45 11.74
CA GLY A 340 -5.23 8.94 12.82
C GLY A 340 -5.45 7.45 13.12
N ASN A 341 -6.53 6.86 12.59
CA ASN A 341 -6.87 5.44 12.82
C ASN A 341 -6.86 4.59 11.54
N ILE A 342 -6.03 4.93 10.56
CA ILE A 342 -5.90 4.18 9.32
C ILE A 342 -4.75 3.17 9.45
N PRO A 343 -4.97 1.87 9.22
CA PRO A 343 -3.90 0.88 9.25
C PRO A 343 -3.04 0.94 8.00
N GLY A 344 -1.72 0.83 8.18
CA GLY A 344 -0.75 0.56 7.13
C GLY A 344 -0.32 -0.90 7.15
N CYS A 345 -0.15 -1.52 5.97
CA CYS A 345 0.34 -2.89 5.85
C CYS A 345 1.41 -2.99 4.76
N THR A 346 2.50 -3.71 5.06
CA THR A 346 3.56 -4.05 4.12
C THR A 346 3.77 -5.55 4.14
N TYR A 347 3.67 -6.19 2.98
CA TYR A 347 3.61 -7.64 2.84
C TYR A 347 4.97 -8.26 2.48
N ALA A 348 6.06 -7.72 3.04
CA ALA A 348 7.38 -8.35 2.98
C ALA A 348 7.42 -9.62 3.85
N SER A 349 8.57 -10.25 3.99
CA SER A 349 8.81 -11.31 4.97
C SER A 349 9.97 -10.88 5.89
N PRO A 350 9.68 -10.61 7.19
CA PRO A 350 8.38 -10.61 7.87
C PRO A 350 7.44 -9.49 7.39
N GLU A 351 6.11 -9.69 7.55
CA GLU A 351 5.08 -8.67 7.30
C GLU A 351 5.17 -7.53 8.32
N ILE A 352 4.67 -6.35 7.93
CA ILE A 352 4.54 -5.20 8.84
C ILE A 352 3.09 -4.75 8.83
N ALA A 353 2.59 -4.39 10.01
CA ALA A 353 1.30 -3.73 10.15
C ALA A 353 1.34 -2.69 11.27
N SER A 354 0.76 -1.52 11.02
CA SER A 354 0.77 -0.42 11.97
C SER A 354 -0.52 0.39 11.93
N VAL A 355 -0.88 0.99 13.05
CA VAL A 355 -1.96 1.98 13.16
C VAL A 355 -1.63 2.96 14.28
N GLY A 356 -1.97 4.23 14.09
CA GLY A 356 -1.79 5.28 15.09
C GLY A 356 -0.36 5.82 15.17
N MET A 357 -0.01 6.39 16.31
CA MET A 357 1.26 7.08 16.52
C MET A 357 2.41 6.10 16.79
N THR A 358 3.57 6.39 16.20
CA THR A 358 4.83 5.75 16.64
C THR A 358 5.21 6.24 18.03
N GLU A 359 6.08 5.52 18.73
CA GLU A 359 6.59 5.94 20.03
C GLU A 359 7.23 7.34 19.98
N ALA A 360 7.98 7.64 18.91
CA ALA A 360 8.60 8.95 18.72
C ALA A 360 7.55 10.04 18.51
N ALA A 361 6.52 9.79 17.67
CA ALA A 361 5.46 10.75 17.42
C ALA A 361 4.60 11.03 18.67
N ALA A 362 4.30 10.02 19.47
CA ALA A 362 3.56 10.19 20.73
C ALA A 362 4.33 11.06 21.73
N LYS A 363 5.64 10.82 21.87
CA LYS A 363 6.52 11.66 22.72
C LYS A 363 6.62 13.10 22.21
N GLU A 364 6.76 13.29 20.90
CA GLU A 364 6.80 14.61 20.27
C GLU A 364 5.50 15.39 20.45
N ALA A 365 4.35 14.68 20.42
CA ALA A 365 3.04 15.24 20.72
C ALA A 365 2.82 15.56 22.21
N GLY A 366 3.78 15.23 23.10
CA GLY A 366 3.75 15.56 24.53
C GLY A 366 3.02 14.55 25.41
N TYR A 367 2.71 13.35 24.88
CA TYR A 367 2.12 12.30 25.71
C TYR A 367 3.14 11.69 26.69
N GLU A 368 2.71 11.48 27.93
CA GLU A 368 3.33 10.49 28.81
C GLU A 368 2.82 9.11 28.40
N ILE A 369 3.72 8.19 28.05
CA ILE A 369 3.32 6.94 27.41
C ILE A 369 3.72 5.71 28.21
N LYS A 370 2.88 4.67 28.10
CA LYS A 370 3.21 3.29 28.44
C LYS A 370 3.46 2.52 27.14
N VAL A 371 4.57 1.80 27.09
CA VAL A 371 4.94 1.02 25.90
C VAL A 371 5.08 -0.42 26.31
N GLY A 372 4.41 -1.32 25.62
CA GLY A 372 4.59 -2.76 25.78
C GLY A 372 5.05 -3.40 24.47
N LYS A 373 5.84 -4.46 24.57
CA LYS A 373 6.43 -5.15 23.44
C LYS A 373 6.57 -6.64 23.69
N PHE A 374 5.86 -7.45 22.93
CA PHE A 374 5.91 -8.91 23.06
C PHE A 374 6.58 -9.55 21.84
N PRO A 375 7.70 -10.27 21.98
CA PRO A 375 8.39 -10.92 20.89
C PRO A 375 7.72 -12.23 20.50
N PHE A 376 7.65 -12.54 19.21
CA PHE A 376 7.09 -13.81 18.74
C PHE A 376 7.90 -15.04 19.12
N THR A 377 9.15 -14.88 19.57
CA THR A 377 9.93 -15.97 20.17
C THR A 377 9.29 -16.54 21.45
N ALA A 378 8.47 -15.76 22.13
CA ALA A 378 7.70 -16.17 23.31
C ALA A 378 6.29 -16.72 22.97
N SER A 379 5.85 -16.61 21.72
CA SER A 379 4.53 -17.09 21.28
C SER A 379 4.55 -18.59 20.96
N GLY A 380 3.65 -19.34 21.58
CA GLY A 380 3.45 -20.76 21.28
C GLY A 380 3.00 -21.00 19.83
N LYS A 381 2.10 -20.17 19.32
CA LYS A 381 1.62 -20.25 17.92
C LYS A 381 2.72 -19.94 16.92
N ALA A 382 3.52 -18.91 17.15
CA ALA A 382 4.65 -18.56 16.30
C ALA A 382 5.68 -19.70 16.27
N SER A 383 5.93 -20.33 17.42
CA SER A 383 6.80 -21.50 17.55
C SER A 383 6.28 -22.70 16.76
N ALA A 384 5.00 -23.03 16.90
CA ALA A 384 4.37 -24.12 16.17
C ALA A 384 4.33 -23.90 14.65
N ALA A 385 4.20 -22.63 14.22
CA ALA A 385 4.20 -22.24 12.80
C ALA A 385 5.62 -22.11 12.19
N GLY A 386 6.68 -22.16 13.00
CA GLY A 386 8.06 -21.94 12.53
C GLY A 386 8.43 -20.47 12.26
N HIS A 387 7.58 -19.50 12.66
CA HIS A 387 7.72 -18.08 12.35
C HIS A 387 7.89 -17.22 13.61
N LYS A 388 9.07 -17.29 14.24
CA LYS A 388 9.37 -16.60 15.50
C LYS A 388 9.94 -15.18 15.32
N ASP A 389 10.17 -14.75 14.08
CA ASP A 389 10.80 -13.46 13.83
C ASP A 389 9.79 -12.33 13.95
N GLY A 390 10.11 -11.34 14.79
CA GLY A 390 9.28 -10.17 14.99
C GLY A 390 8.65 -10.01 16.37
N PHE A 391 7.69 -9.09 16.47
CA PHE A 391 7.03 -8.68 17.71
C PHE A 391 5.74 -7.91 17.47
N VAL A 392 4.95 -7.75 18.53
CA VAL A 392 3.89 -6.73 18.67
C VAL A 392 4.38 -5.65 19.62
N LYS A 393 4.21 -4.38 19.26
CA LYS A 393 4.50 -3.20 20.09
C LYS A 393 3.24 -2.35 20.18
N VAL A 394 2.85 -1.98 21.41
CA VAL A 394 1.69 -1.13 21.71
C VAL A 394 2.12 0.11 22.47
N ILE A 395 1.39 1.21 22.28
CA ILE A 395 1.66 2.50 22.89
C ILE A 395 0.36 3.04 23.45
N PHE A 396 0.31 3.30 24.76
CA PHE A 396 -0.82 3.88 25.46
C PHE A 396 -0.48 5.23 26.08
N ASP A 397 -1.46 6.12 26.16
CA ASP A 397 -1.39 7.28 27.04
C ASP A 397 -1.36 6.82 28.50
N ALA A 398 -0.38 7.27 29.26
CA ALA A 398 -0.21 6.86 30.66
C ALA A 398 -1.29 7.43 31.57
N LYS A 399 -1.93 8.54 31.17
CA LYS A 399 -2.89 9.25 32.00
C LYS A 399 -4.32 8.70 31.85
N TYR A 400 -4.77 8.49 30.60
CA TYR A 400 -6.16 8.09 30.33
C TYR A 400 -6.28 6.66 29.82
N GLY A 401 -5.16 6.01 29.50
CA GLY A 401 -5.14 4.65 28.96
C GLY A 401 -5.57 4.55 27.51
N GLU A 402 -5.63 5.67 26.77
CA GLU A 402 -5.95 5.68 25.35
C GLU A 402 -4.90 4.88 24.55
N TRP A 403 -5.35 4.05 23.62
CA TRP A 403 -4.46 3.29 22.74
C TRP A 403 -3.96 4.18 21.61
N LEU A 404 -2.77 4.76 21.76
CA LEU A 404 -2.20 5.73 20.82
C LEU A 404 -1.66 5.09 19.54
N GLY A 405 -1.09 3.89 19.64
CA GLY A 405 -0.51 3.23 18.48
C GLY A 405 -0.22 1.75 18.68
N CYS A 406 -0.23 1.02 17.56
CA CYS A 406 0.13 -0.39 17.49
C CYS A 406 1.00 -0.64 16.27
N HIS A 407 2.15 -1.30 16.48
CA HIS A 407 3.16 -1.56 15.46
C HIS A 407 3.62 -3.01 15.55
N MET A 408 3.40 -3.75 14.50
CA MET A 408 3.66 -5.17 14.44
C MET A 408 4.62 -5.49 13.30
N ILE A 409 5.51 -6.45 13.51
CA ILE A 409 6.31 -7.04 12.46
C ILE A 409 6.41 -8.55 12.71
N GLY A 410 6.05 -9.38 11.73
CA GLY A 410 6.07 -10.83 11.88
C GLY A 410 5.12 -11.55 10.92
N TYR A 411 4.84 -12.80 11.22
CA TYR A 411 3.93 -13.63 10.45
C TYR A 411 2.46 -13.29 10.70
N ASN A 412 1.69 -13.09 9.63
CA ASN A 412 0.24 -12.78 9.66
C ASN A 412 -0.13 -11.48 10.41
N VAL A 413 0.79 -10.56 10.66
CA VAL A 413 0.47 -9.32 11.39
C VAL A 413 -0.46 -8.40 10.59
N THR A 414 -0.49 -8.52 9.28
CA THR A 414 -1.39 -7.76 8.40
C THR A 414 -2.86 -8.14 8.60
N GLU A 415 -3.14 -9.38 9.06
CA GLU A 415 -4.48 -9.81 9.47
C GLU A 415 -4.81 -9.42 10.92
N MET A 416 -3.80 -9.32 11.80
CA MET A 416 -3.97 -9.03 13.21
C MET A 416 -4.29 -7.56 13.49
N ILE A 417 -3.80 -6.63 12.68
CA ILE A 417 -3.90 -5.19 12.95
C ILE A 417 -5.33 -4.68 13.06
N ALA A 418 -6.29 -5.37 12.44
CA ALA A 418 -7.71 -4.99 12.48
C ALA A 418 -8.27 -4.96 13.91
N GLU A 419 -7.75 -5.79 14.82
CA GLU A 419 -8.11 -5.78 16.25
C GLU A 419 -7.78 -4.41 16.87
N ALA A 420 -6.56 -3.92 16.67
CA ALA A 420 -6.14 -2.61 17.18
C ALA A 420 -6.94 -1.45 16.54
N VAL A 421 -7.25 -1.53 15.25
CA VAL A 421 -8.06 -0.52 14.55
C VAL A 421 -9.45 -0.41 15.16
N VAL A 422 -10.12 -1.55 15.38
CA VAL A 422 -11.47 -1.59 15.96
C VAL A 422 -11.43 -1.13 17.42
N ALA A 423 -10.48 -1.61 18.20
CA ALA A 423 -10.34 -1.22 19.62
C ALA A 423 -10.12 0.29 19.75
N ARG A 424 -9.25 0.89 18.93
CA ARG A 424 -9.02 2.34 18.88
C ARG A 424 -10.27 3.13 18.45
N LYS A 425 -11.01 2.65 17.43
CA LYS A 425 -12.26 3.31 16.99
C LYS A 425 -13.33 3.31 18.10
N LEU A 426 -13.31 2.30 18.97
CA LEU A 426 -14.21 2.18 20.11
C LEU A 426 -13.66 2.84 21.39
N GLU A 427 -12.54 3.57 21.29
CA GLU A 427 -11.88 4.23 22.44
C GLU A 427 -11.56 3.26 23.58
N THR A 428 -11.22 2.02 23.25
CA THR A 428 -10.91 0.95 24.20
C THR A 428 -9.57 1.22 24.88
N THR A 429 -9.53 1.06 26.21
CA THR A 429 -8.28 1.15 26.97
C THR A 429 -7.57 -0.22 27.06
N GLY A 430 -6.31 -0.23 27.50
CA GLY A 430 -5.57 -1.48 27.66
C GLY A 430 -6.22 -2.46 28.63
N HIS A 431 -6.93 -1.99 29.66
CA HIS A 431 -7.59 -2.86 30.64
C HIS A 431 -8.72 -3.70 30.02
N GLU A 432 -9.47 -3.18 29.07
CA GLU A 432 -10.51 -3.94 28.37
C GLU A 432 -9.89 -5.00 27.46
N VAL A 433 -8.76 -4.68 26.80
CA VAL A 433 -8.01 -5.65 25.96
C VAL A 433 -7.48 -6.79 26.83
N LEU A 434 -6.92 -6.51 28.02
CA LEU A 434 -6.42 -7.52 28.95
C LEU A 434 -7.53 -8.46 29.46
N LYS A 435 -8.76 -7.98 29.56
CA LYS A 435 -9.93 -8.79 29.98
C LYS A 435 -10.61 -9.51 28.83
N ALA A 436 -10.30 -9.16 27.59
CA ALA A 436 -10.81 -9.86 26.43
C ALA A 436 -10.10 -11.22 26.30
N ILE A 437 -10.89 -12.31 26.23
CA ILE A 437 -10.33 -13.67 26.09
C ILE A 437 -9.89 -13.89 24.65
N HIS A 438 -8.60 -14.01 24.44
CA HIS A 438 -8.02 -14.35 23.13
C HIS A 438 -8.04 -15.88 22.94
N PRO A 439 -8.35 -16.36 21.71
CA PRO A 439 -8.35 -17.81 21.45
C PRO A 439 -6.91 -18.37 21.45
N HIS A 440 -6.75 -19.57 22.02
CA HIS A 440 -5.47 -20.28 22.10
C HIS A 440 -5.45 -21.52 21.20
N PRO A 441 -4.38 -21.81 20.44
CA PRO A 441 -3.20 -20.95 20.22
C PRO A 441 -3.39 -20.05 18.95
N THR A 442 -3.12 -18.76 19.09
CA THR A 442 -3.19 -17.79 17.96
C THR A 442 -2.03 -16.82 18.00
N MET A 443 -1.80 -16.12 16.85
CA MET A 443 -0.86 -15.00 16.82
C MET A 443 -1.41 -13.78 17.58
N SER A 444 -2.74 -13.63 17.66
CA SER A 444 -3.41 -12.49 18.33
C SER A 444 -3.16 -12.45 19.84
N GLU A 445 -2.84 -13.59 20.48
CA GLU A 445 -2.42 -13.59 21.91
C GLU A 445 -1.23 -12.67 22.17
N ALA A 446 -0.36 -12.45 21.16
CA ALA A 446 0.76 -11.52 21.27
C ALA A 446 0.32 -10.05 21.42
N VAL A 447 -0.89 -9.68 20.97
CA VAL A 447 -1.47 -8.34 21.20
C VAL A 447 -1.78 -8.17 22.67
N MET A 448 -2.48 -9.13 23.27
CA MET A 448 -2.81 -9.12 24.70
C MET A 448 -1.55 -9.09 25.57
N GLU A 449 -0.55 -9.94 25.26
CA GLU A 449 0.72 -9.99 26.01
C GLU A 449 1.52 -8.68 25.88
N ALA A 450 1.51 -8.04 24.70
CA ALA A 450 2.14 -6.73 24.53
C ALA A 450 1.40 -5.65 25.35
N VAL A 451 0.06 -5.72 25.43
CA VAL A 451 -0.71 -4.84 26.31
C VAL A 451 -0.38 -5.13 27.77
N ALA A 452 -0.28 -6.40 28.18
CA ALA A 452 0.12 -6.78 29.52
C ALA A 452 1.52 -6.24 29.89
N ASP A 453 2.46 -6.27 28.97
CA ASP A 453 3.81 -5.69 29.16
C ASP A 453 3.75 -4.18 29.41
N ALA A 454 2.87 -3.44 28.70
CA ALA A 454 2.68 -2.01 28.93
C ALA A 454 2.16 -1.66 30.33
N TYR A 455 1.56 -2.63 31.03
CA TYR A 455 0.99 -2.46 32.37
C TYR A 455 1.74 -3.27 33.44
N ASP A 456 2.93 -3.79 33.14
CA ASP A 456 3.72 -4.65 34.06
C ASP A 456 2.99 -5.94 34.50
N GLU A 457 2.10 -6.46 33.65
CA GLU A 457 1.26 -7.65 33.92
C GLU A 457 1.60 -8.84 32.98
N VAL A 458 2.64 -8.73 32.14
CA VAL A 458 3.03 -9.80 31.21
C VAL A 458 3.42 -11.09 31.95
N ILE A 459 2.99 -12.25 31.44
CA ILE A 459 3.23 -13.53 32.09
C ILE A 459 4.24 -14.39 31.30
N HIS A 460 4.14 -14.37 29.97
CA HIS A 460 4.90 -15.29 29.13
C HIS A 460 6.20 -14.72 28.56
N MET A 461 6.78 -13.70 29.20
CA MET A 461 8.05 -13.08 28.76
C MET A 461 9.07 -13.04 29.89
#